data_1efb9909ebbace92a17b827adf5b8695
#
_entry.id   1efb9909ebbace92a17b827adf5b8695
#
_cell.length_a   1.000
_cell.length_b   1.000
_cell.length_c   1.000
_cell.angle_alpha   90.00
_cell.angle_beta   90.00
_cell.angle_gamma   90.00
#
_symmetry.space_group_name_H-M   'P 1'
#
loop_
_entity.id
_entity.type
_entity.pdbx_description
1 polymer ?
#
loop_
_entity_poly.entity_id
_entity_poly.type
_entity_poly.pdbx_seq_one_letter_code
_entity_poly.pdbx_strand_id
1 'polypeptide(L)'
;MKTVFNIVLGLCALALVYICYASIMGPINFEKAKKQRDAAVIARLIDIRKAQLEYRGLHNQQYTASFDTLIDFVKNQKLPFIFKQGELDDKQLEDGLTEKKAINIINKAKKTGNYAEVKKWGLENFKRDTMWVAVLDTIFPKGFNADSMRYVPFGNGAQFEMAIKNDTAKSLSLIHI
;
A
#
# COMPACT_ATOMS: atom_id res chain seq x y z
N MET A 1 -9.65 32.73 -63.53
CA MET A 1 -9.40 33.43 -62.27
C MET A 1 -10.38 33.02 -61.15
N LYS A 2 -11.72 32.98 -61.36
CA LYS A 2 -12.71 32.62 -60.30
C LYS A 2 -12.50 31.20 -59.73
N THR A 3 -12.15 30.21 -60.54
CA THR A 3 -11.90 28.82 -60.10
C THR A 3 -10.66 28.69 -59.21
N VAL A 4 -9.57 29.35 -59.57
CA VAL A 4 -8.34 29.37 -58.76
C VAL A 4 -8.59 30.03 -57.41
N PHE A 5 -9.32 31.13 -57.39
CA PHE A 5 -9.71 31.81 -56.17
C PHE A 5 -10.54 30.92 -55.23
N ASN A 6 -11.52 30.19 -55.76
CA ASN A 6 -12.34 29.27 -54.97
C ASN A 6 -11.52 28.07 -54.39
N ILE A 7 -10.54 27.57 -55.14
CA ILE A 7 -9.66 26.52 -54.66
C ILE A 7 -8.78 27.02 -53.51
N VAL A 8 -8.20 28.21 -53.68
CA VAL A 8 -7.39 28.83 -52.59
C VAL A 8 -8.23 29.07 -51.35
N LEU A 9 -9.47 29.60 -51.53
CA LEU A 9 -10.38 29.79 -50.41
C LEU A 9 -10.72 28.50 -49.67
N GLY A 10 -10.95 27.39 -50.43
CA GLY A 10 -11.18 26.06 -49.86
C GLY A 10 -9.98 25.53 -49.05
N LEU A 11 -8.75 25.71 -49.58
CA LEU A 11 -7.54 25.34 -48.88
C LEU A 11 -7.35 26.17 -47.59
N CYS A 12 -7.63 27.47 -47.62
CA CYS A 12 -7.58 28.30 -46.42
C CYS A 12 -8.59 27.86 -45.35
N ALA A 13 -9.82 27.49 -45.77
CA ALA A 13 -10.82 26.98 -44.83
C ALA A 13 -10.39 25.68 -44.17
N LEU A 14 -9.82 24.74 -44.94
CA LEU A 14 -9.27 23.49 -44.39
C LEU A 14 -8.10 23.74 -43.44
N ALA A 15 -7.21 24.67 -43.78
CA ALA A 15 -6.11 25.05 -42.89
C ALA A 15 -6.60 25.62 -41.57
N LEU A 16 -7.64 26.48 -41.60
CA LEU A 16 -8.24 27.01 -40.39
C LEU A 16 -8.86 25.93 -39.51
N VAL A 17 -9.60 24.98 -40.11
CA VAL A 17 -10.19 23.87 -39.40
C VAL A 17 -9.07 23.01 -38.72
N TYR A 18 -7.99 22.78 -39.45
CA TYR A 18 -6.84 22.02 -38.90
C TYR A 18 -6.18 22.75 -37.72
N ILE A 19 -5.97 24.08 -37.84
CA ILE A 19 -5.41 24.90 -36.75
C ILE A 19 -6.31 24.88 -35.53
N CYS A 20 -7.63 25.05 -35.70
CA CYS A 20 -8.59 24.95 -34.62
C CYS A 20 -8.56 23.58 -33.94
N TYR A 21 -8.52 22.48 -34.71
CA TYR A 21 -8.43 21.13 -34.19
C TYR A 21 -7.12 20.91 -33.41
N ALA A 22 -5.98 21.28 -33.95
CA ALA A 22 -4.68 21.15 -33.33
C ALA A 22 -4.58 21.97 -32.03
N SER A 23 -5.16 23.17 -32.02
CA SER A 23 -5.19 24.05 -30.83
C SER A 23 -5.98 23.44 -29.67
N ILE A 24 -7.03 22.70 -29.94
CA ILE A 24 -7.87 22.05 -28.91
C ILE A 24 -7.25 20.71 -28.49
N MET A 25 -6.80 19.91 -29.44
CA MET A 25 -6.26 18.56 -29.16
C MET A 25 -4.92 18.58 -28.45
N GLY A 26 -4.08 19.59 -28.66
CA GLY A 26 -2.79 19.73 -28.00
C GLY A 26 -2.92 19.75 -26.48
N PRO A 27 -3.65 20.71 -25.88
CA PRO A 27 -3.88 20.74 -24.43
C PRO A 27 -4.55 19.49 -23.88
N ILE A 28 -5.54 18.92 -24.59
CA ILE A 28 -6.25 17.72 -24.14
C ILE A 28 -5.28 16.53 -24.01
N ASN A 29 -4.45 16.31 -25.02
CA ASN A 29 -3.48 15.22 -25.03
C ASN A 29 -2.42 15.44 -23.94
N PHE A 30 -1.98 16.67 -23.75
CA PHE A 30 -1.04 17.02 -22.67
C PHE A 30 -1.63 16.73 -21.28
N GLU A 31 -2.86 17.18 -21.03
CA GLU A 31 -3.54 16.93 -19.75
C GLU A 31 -3.75 15.43 -19.50
N LYS A 32 -4.11 14.67 -20.53
CA LYS A 32 -4.27 13.22 -20.44
C LYS A 32 -2.96 12.56 -20.06
N ALA A 33 -1.86 12.91 -20.73
CA ALA A 33 -0.53 12.37 -20.44
C ALA A 33 -0.06 12.79 -19.03
N LYS A 34 -0.32 14.03 -18.61
CA LYS A 34 -0.03 14.53 -17.28
C LYS A 34 -0.79 13.74 -16.22
N LYS A 35 -2.11 13.60 -16.34
CA LYS A 35 -2.94 12.82 -15.41
C LYS A 35 -2.47 11.38 -15.25
N GLN A 36 -2.04 10.75 -16.34
CA GLN A 36 -1.50 9.39 -16.29
C GLN A 36 -0.18 9.31 -15.51
N ARG A 37 0.72 10.28 -15.69
CA ARG A 37 1.98 10.37 -14.95
C ARG A 37 1.73 10.67 -13.47
N ASP A 38 0.89 11.64 -13.18
CA ASP A 38 0.53 12.02 -11.81
C ASP A 38 -0.09 10.83 -11.05
N ALA A 39 -1.01 10.08 -11.70
CA ALA A 39 -1.59 8.89 -11.11
C ALA A 39 -0.55 7.82 -10.77
N ALA A 40 0.44 7.60 -11.63
CA ALA A 40 1.50 6.64 -11.39
C ALA A 40 2.43 7.08 -10.24
N VAL A 41 2.74 8.38 -10.16
CA VAL A 41 3.55 8.95 -9.06
C VAL A 41 2.79 8.83 -7.73
N ILE A 42 1.51 9.19 -7.71
CA ILE A 42 0.66 9.07 -6.53
C ILE A 42 0.58 7.61 -6.05
N ALA A 43 0.37 6.66 -6.97
CA ALA A 43 0.36 5.25 -6.64
C ALA A 43 1.68 4.82 -5.97
N ARG A 44 2.83 5.25 -6.51
CA ARG A 44 4.15 4.97 -5.94
C ARG A 44 4.32 5.58 -4.54
N LEU A 45 3.88 6.81 -4.34
CA LEU A 45 3.92 7.46 -3.02
C LEU A 45 3.04 6.73 -2.00
N ILE A 46 1.88 6.22 -2.42
CA ILE A 46 1.02 5.39 -1.57
C ILE A 46 1.73 4.09 -1.18
N ASP A 47 2.44 3.46 -2.11
CA ASP A 47 3.20 2.24 -1.83
C ASP A 47 4.34 2.49 -0.82
N ILE A 48 5.10 3.58 -1.00
CA ILE A 48 6.13 3.99 -0.04
C ILE A 48 5.51 4.27 1.33
N ARG A 49 4.38 4.97 1.38
CA ARG A 49 3.66 5.25 2.62
C ARG A 49 3.23 3.98 3.34
N LYS A 50 2.69 2.99 2.62
CA LYS A 50 2.30 1.69 3.21
C LYS A 50 3.52 1.01 3.84
N ALA A 51 4.63 0.92 3.11
CA ALA A 51 5.86 0.33 3.62
C ALA A 51 6.38 1.06 4.87
N GLN A 52 6.35 2.39 4.87
CA GLN A 52 6.76 3.21 6.02
C GLN A 52 5.86 3.02 7.25
N LEU A 53 4.56 2.84 7.06
CA LEU A 53 3.62 2.61 8.17
C LEU A 53 3.89 1.27 8.86
N GLU A 54 4.16 0.22 8.08
CA GLU A 54 4.50 -1.09 8.64
C GLU A 54 5.89 -1.09 9.29
N TYR A 55 6.86 -0.42 8.66
CA TYR A 55 8.17 -0.21 9.25
C TYR A 55 8.07 0.45 10.63
N ARG A 56 7.30 1.54 10.71
CA ARG A 56 7.03 2.25 11.96
C ARG A 56 6.39 1.35 13.03
N GLY A 57 5.46 0.48 12.64
CA GLY A 57 4.78 -0.45 13.55
C GLY A 57 5.73 -1.43 14.25
N LEU A 58 6.80 -1.84 13.58
CA LEU A 58 7.81 -2.76 14.11
C LEU A 58 9.03 -2.07 14.74
N HIS A 59 9.26 -0.78 14.48
CA HIS A 59 10.45 -0.03 14.89
C HIS A 59 10.12 1.12 15.85
N ASN A 60 9.46 0.80 16.97
CA ASN A 60 9.18 1.77 18.06
C ASN A 60 8.58 3.09 17.59
N GLN A 61 7.64 3.04 16.66
CA GLN A 61 6.95 4.20 16.09
C GLN A 61 7.87 5.17 15.31
N GLN A 62 9.03 4.71 14.85
CA GLN A 62 9.98 5.51 14.07
C GLN A 62 9.92 5.17 12.59
N TYR A 63 10.02 6.20 11.73
CA TYR A 63 10.16 6.06 10.28
C TYR A 63 11.63 5.94 9.89
N THR A 64 11.91 5.44 8.69
CA THR A 64 13.27 5.45 8.11
C THR A 64 13.41 6.53 7.04
N ALA A 65 14.57 7.22 7.00
CA ALA A 65 14.93 8.15 5.95
C ALA A 65 15.66 7.48 4.77
N SER A 66 16.05 6.19 4.92
CA SER A 66 16.81 5.47 3.91
C SER A 66 15.92 4.53 3.10
N PHE A 67 15.95 4.66 1.78
CA PHE A 67 15.30 3.71 0.87
C PHE A 67 15.90 2.32 0.94
N ASP A 68 17.22 2.20 1.15
CA ASP A 68 17.86 0.89 1.25
C ASP A 68 17.33 0.11 2.46
N THR A 69 17.22 0.77 3.61
CA THR A 69 16.63 0.17 4.82
C THR A 69 15.16 -0.20 4.61
N LEU A 70 14.39 0.66 3.94
CA LEU A 70 12.96 0.41 3.68
C LEU A 70 12.76 -0.76 2.70
N ILE A 71 13.56 -0.83 1.65
CA ILE A 71 13.50 -1.90 0.65
C ILE A 71 13.92 -3.24 1.27
N ASP A 72 15.00 -3.24 2.06
CA ASP A 72 15.45 -4.43 2.79
C ASP A 72 14.38 -4.94 3.77
N PHE A 73 13.75 -4.01 4.50
CA PHE A 73 12.61 -4.32 5.36
C PHE A 73 11.46 -5.00 4.60
N VAL A 74 11.04 -4.43 3.47
CA VAL A 74 9.93 -4.99 2.66
C VAL A 74 10.27 -6.38 2.11
N LYS A 75 11.53 -6.61 1.71
CA LYS A 75 11.96 -7.89 1.13
C LYS A 75 12.15 -9.00 2.16
N ASN A 76 12.75 -8.68 3.30
CA ASN A 76 13.30 -9.68 4.21
C ASN A 76 12.51 -9.82 5.51
N GLN A 77 11.74 -8.81 5.92
CA GLN A 77 11.01 -8.87 7.18
C GLN A 77 9.68 -9.61 7.05
N LYS A 78 9.25 -10.16 8.19
CA LYS A 78 7.98 -10.87 8.32
C LYS A 78 7.10 -10.17 9.36
N LEU A 79 5.81 -10.08 9.06
CA LEU A 79 4.80 -9.56 9.98
C LEU A 79 4.13 -10.72 10.72
N PRO A 80 3.88 -10.58 12.04
CA PRO A 80 3.07 -11.53 12.78
C PRO A 80 1.61 -11.35 12.38
N PHE A 81 1.06 -12.30 11.64
CA PHE A 81 -0.35 -12.36 11.32
C PHE A 81 -1.05 -13.30 12.28
N ILE A 82 -1.99 -12.78 13.08
CA ILE A 82 -2.76 -13.59 14.02
C ILE A 82 -3.95 -14.19 13.28
N PHE A 83 -3.87 -15.47 13.00
CA PHE A 83 -5.00 -16.24 12.48
C PHE A 83 -6.00 -16.48 13.61
N LYS A 84 -7.21 -15.93 13.46
CA LYS A 84 -8.30 -16.10 14.41
C LYS A 84 -9.35 -17.04 13.83
N GLN A 85 -9.57 -18.15 14.49
CA GLN A 85 -10.64 -19.09 14.18
C GLN A 85 -11.51 -19.27 15.43
N GLY A 86 -12.82 -19.16 15.26
CA GLY A 86 -13.81 -19.20 16.36
C GLY A 86 -13.86 -17.88 17.14
N GLU A 87 -15.04 -17.57 17.64
CA GLU A 87 -15.32 -16.43 18.53
C GLU A 87 -15.82 -16.97 19.87
N LEU A 88 -15.69 -16.18 20.91
CA LEU A 88 -16.25 -16.51 22.22
C LEU A 88 -17.71 -16.09 22.23
N ASP A 89 -18.59 -16.99 22.69
CA ASP A 89 -20.00 -16.69 22.85
C ASP A 89 -20.24 -15.69 23.97
N ASP A 90 -21.35 -14.93 23.90
CA ASP A 90 -21.72 -13.95 24.91
C ASP A 90 -21.80 -14.56 26.32
N LYS A 91 -22.30 -15.79 26.45
CA LYS A 91 -22.33 -16.53 27.73
C LYS A 91 -20.93 -16.79 28.29
N GLN A 92 -19.97 -17.14 27.44
CA GLN A 92 -18.59 -17.37 27.84
C GLN A 92 -17.92 -16.07 28.32
N LEU A 93 -18.28 -14.92 27.70
CA LEU A 93 -17.81 -13.61 28.09
C LEU A 93 -18.42 -13.17 29.42
N GLU A 94 -19.73 -13.40 29.65
CA GLU A 94 -20.42 -13.13 30.91
C GLU A 94 -19.85 -13.98 32.07
N ASP A 95 -19.47 -15.23 31.80
CA ASP A 95 -18.80 -16.12 32.76
C ASP A 95 -17.33 -15.72 33.02
N GLY A 96 -16.88 -14.61 32.46
CA GLY A 96 -15.53 -14.03 32.67
C GLY A 96 -14.41 -14.71 31.88
N LEU A 97 -14.76 -15.46 30.81
CA LEU A 97 -13.79 -15.99 29.90
C LEU A 97 -13.32 -14.88 28.93
N THR A 98 -12.03 -14.59 28.96
CA THR A 98 -11.40 -13.63 28.01
C THR A 98 -10.58 -14.36 26.97
N GLU A 99 -10.30 -13.70 25.81
CA GLU A 99 -9.43 -14.30 24.79
C GLU A 99 -8.08 -14.78 25.38
N LYS A 100 -7.49 -14.00 26.28
CA LYS A 100 -6.24 -14.39 26.97
C LYS A 100 -6.38 -15.65 27.79
N LYS A 101 -7.48 -15.78 28.57
CA LYS A 101 -7.76 -16.98 29.35
C LYS A 101 -8.01 -18.19 28.45
N ALA A 102 -8.78 -18.05 27.38
CA ALA A 102 -9.03 -19.09 26.39
C ALA A 102 -7.73 -19.61 25.77
N ILE A 103 -6.84 -18.70 25.34
CA ILE A 103 -5.51 -19.06 24.81
C ILE A 103 -4.69 -19.83 25.84
N ASN A 104 -4.68 -19.40 27.10
CA ASN A 104 -3.95 -20.06 28.18
C ASN A 104 -4.49 -21.47 28.44
N ILE A 105 -5.81 -21.66 28.47
CA ILE A 105 -6.46 -22.98 28.62
C ILE A 105 -6.04 -23.92 27.48
N ILE A 106 -6.07 -23.44 26.23
CA ILE A 106 -5.69 -24.25 25.07
C ILE A 106 -4.19 -24.57 25.11
N ASN A 107 -3.34 -23.62 25.44
CA ASN A 107 -1.90 -23.84 25.53
C ASN A 107 -1.53 -24.82 26.66
N LYS A 108 -2.24 -24.74 27.80
CA LYS A 108 -2.11 -25.70 28.90
C LYS A 108 -2.53 -27.09 28.46
N ALA A 109 -3.69 -27.20 27.78
CA ALA A 109 -4.17 -28.46 27.25
C ALA A 109 -3.20 -29.11 26.24
N LYS A 110 -2.59 -28.30 25.34
CA LYS A 110 -1.57 -28.78 24.40
C LYS A 110 -0.30 -29.31 25.11
N LYS A 111 0.09 -28.67 26.22
CA LYS A 111 1.27 -29.10 27.00
C LYS A 111 1.03 -30.32 27.87
N THR A 112 -0.17 -30.43 28.48
CA THR A 112 -0.49 -31.50 29.44
C THR A 112 -1.24 -32.67 28.83
N GLY A 113 -1.70 -32.55 27.56
CA GLY A 113 -2.55 -33.55 26.91
C GLY A 113 -3.98 -33.63 27.45
N ASN A 114 -4.34 -32.78 28.41
CA ASN A 114 -5.66 -32.79 29.05
C ASN A 114 -6.57 -31.71 28.45
N TYR A 115 -7.57 -32.13 27.68
CA TYR A 115 -8.53 -31.26 26.99
C TYR A 115 -9.88 -31.09 27.72
N ALA A 116 -9.97 -31.53 28.98
CA ALA A 116 -11.23 -31.46 29.75
C ALA A 116 -11.72 -30.01 29.92
N GLU A 117 -10.82 -29.06 30.22
CA GLU A 117 -11.17 -27.63 30.34
C GLU A 117 -11.55 -27.02 28.97
N VAL A 118 -10.91 -27.43 27.89
CA VAL A 118 -11.23 -26.98 26.53
C VAL A 118 -12.65 -27.38 26.14
N LYS A 119 -13.04 -28.64 26.44
CA LYS A 119 -14.40 -29.14 26.22
C LYS A 119 -15.43 -28.45 27.11
N LYS A 120 -15.07 -28.26 28.41
CA LYS A 120 -15.95 -27.57 29.37
C LYS A 120 -16.36 -26.17 28.88
N TRP A 121 -15.41 -25.46 28.28
CA TRP A 121 -15.62 -24.10 27.79
C TRP A 121 -16.02 -24.03 26.31
N GLY A 122 -16.21 -25.16 25.60
CA GLY A 122 -16.56 -25.18 24.19
C GLY A 122 -15.51 -24.56 23.25
N LEU A 123 -14.23 -24.60 23.64
CA LEU A 123 -13.13 -23.96 22.91
C LEU A 123 -12.52 -24.86 21.83
N GLU A 124 -13.21 -25.91 21.40
CA GLU A 124 -12.67 -26.90 20.45
C GLU A 124 -12.34 -26.25 19.09
N ASN A 125 -13.17 -25.29 18.67
CA ASN A 125 -12.98 -24.54 17.42
C ASN A 125 -12.24 -23.21 17.59
N PHE A 126 -11.83 -22.89 18.83
CA PHE A 126 -11.13 -21.65 19.11
C PHE A 126 -9.63 -21.82 18.86
N LYS A 127 -9.11 -21.15 17.84
CA LYS A 127 -7.68 -21.12 17.53
C LYS A 127 -7.20 -19.69 17.38
N ARG A 128 -6.06 -19.45 17.96
CA ARG A 128 -5.26 -18.24 17.77
C ARG A 128 -3.87 -18.71 17.44
N ASP A 129 -3.49 -18.56 16.20
CA ASP A 129 -2.15 -18.96 15.73
C ASP A 129 -1.46 -17.75 15.12
N THR A 130 -0.17 -17.62 15.38
CA THR A 130 0.62 -16.53 14.84
C THR A 130 1.43 -17.07 13.67
N MET A 131 1.04 -16.68 12.47
CA MET A 131 1.77 -16.99 11.26
C MET A 131 2.67 -15.80 10.89
N TRP A 132 3.91 -16.11 10.56
CA TRP A 132 4.84 -15.10 10.08
C TRP A 132 4.74 -15.01 8.56
N VAL A 133 4.18 -13.91 8.06
CA VAL A 133 3.98 -13.66 6.63
C VAL A 133 4.97 -12.59 6.18
N ALA A 134 5.56 -12.77 4.99
CA ALA A 134 6.47 -11.78 4.44
C ALA A 134 5.74 -10.43 4.26
N VAL A 135 6.42 -9.34 4.62
CA VAL A 135 5.91 -7.97 4.45
C VAL A 135 5.47 -7.73 3.02
N LEU A 136 6.30 -8.17 2.07
CA LEU A 136 6.04 -8.04 0.64
C LEU A 136 4.69 -8.64 0.23
N ASP A 137 4.39 -9.85 0.69
CA ASP A 137 3.16 -10.58 0.32
C ASP A 137 1.91 -10.04 1.02
N THR A 138 2.09 -9.34 2.15
CA THR A 138 0.98 -8.80 2.94
C THR A 138 0.52 -7.44 2.42
N ILE A 139 1.46 -6.57 2.04
CA ILE A 139 1.18 -5.17 1.70
C ILE A 139 1.02 -4.96 0.21
N PHE A 140 1.73 -5.75 -0.60
CA PHE A 140 1.82 -5.54 -2.03
C PHE A 140 1.23 -6.70 -2.83
N PRO A 141 0.77 -6.45 -4.07
CA PRO A 141 0.32 -7.51 -4.96
C PRO A 141 1.48 -8.44 -5.36
N LYS A 142 1.17 -9.68 -5.70
CA LYS A 142 2.16 -10.66 -6.16
C LYS A 142 2.96 -10.12 -7.34
N GLY A 143 4.28 -10.26 -7.27
CA GLY A 143 5.19 -9.77 -8.32
C GLY A 143 5.60 -8.30 -8.18
N PHE A 144 5.26 -7.65 -7.06
CA PHE A 144 5.72 -6.29 -6.79
C PHE A 144 7.24 -6.23 -6.64
N ASN A 145 7.88 -5.31 -7.35
CA ASN A 145 9.31 -5.08 -7.23
C ASN A 145 9.60 -3.96 -6.23
N ALA A 146 10.10 -4.32 -5.04
CA ALA A 146 10.43 -3.38 -3.98
C ALA A 146 11.52 -2.37 -4.39
N ASP A 147 12.50 -2.76 -5.24
CA ASP A 147 13.55 -1.85 -5.71
C ASP A 147 13.01 -0.68 -6.51
N SER A 148 11.87 -0.90 -7.18
CA SER A 148 11.22 0.15 -7.96
C SER A 148 10.62 1.27 -7.12
N MET A 149 10.48 1.11 -5.80
CA MET A 149 9.91 2.14 -4.92
C MET A 149 10.71 3.42 -4.88
N ARG A 150 12.05 3.34 -5.03
CA ARG A 150 12.90 4.53 -5.00
C ARG A 150 12.80 5.39 -6.26
N TYR A 151 12.35 4.83 -7.39
CA TYR A 151 12.35 5.52 -8.67
C TYR A 151 11.02 6.20 -8.97
N VAL A 152 11.10 7.45 -9.46
CA VAL A 152 9.96 8.23 -9.91
C VAL A 152 9.44 7.65 -11.23
N PRO A 153 8.17 7.22 -11.32
CA PRO A 153 7.58 6.77 -12.57
C PRO A 153 7.68 7.86 -13.64
N PHE A 154 8.13 7.48 -14.85
CA PHE A 154 8.37 8.40 -15.98
C PHE A 154 9.45 9.47 -15.73
N GLY A 155 10.24 9.35 -14.67
CA GLY A 155 11.26 10.33 -14.30
C GLY A 155 12.66 10.06 -14.87
N ASN A 156 12.82 9.22 -15.90
CA ASN A 156 14.11 8.89 -16.54
C ASN A 156 15.22 8.52 -15.54
N GLY A 157 14.87 7.75 -14.50
CA GLY A 157 15.84 7.33 -13.47
C GLY A 157 15.93 8.27 -12.27
N ALA A 158 15.14 9.34 -12.23
CA ALA A 158 15.04 10.19 -11.04
C ALA A 158 14.57 9.36 -9.82
N GLN A 159 15.10 9.67 -8.67
CA GLN A 159 14.78 9.00 -7.41
C GLN A 159 14.06 9.95 -6.48
N PHE A 160 13.19 9.37 -5.64
CA PHE A 160 12.60 10.10 -4.52
C PHE A 160 13.65 10.30 -3.42
N GLU A 161 13.58 11.42 -2.74
CA GLU A 161 14.33 11.68 -1.51
C GLU A 161 13.39 11.57 -0.31
N MET A 162 13.85 10.95 0.76
CA MET A 162 13.09 10.84 2.00
C MET A 162 13.78 11.62 3.11
N ALA A 163 13.00 12.37 3.88
CA ALA A 163 13.46 13.03 5.10
C ALA A 163 12.50 12.69 6.25
N ILE A 164 13.03 12.66 7.46
CA ILE A 164 12.25 12.47 8.68
C ILE A 164 12.25 13.78 9.44
N LYS A 165 11.06 14.25 9.79
CA LYS A 165 10.88 15.34 10.75
C LYS A 165 10.37 14.76 12.06
N ASN A 166 11.19 14.79 13.09
CA ASN A 166 10.82 14.39 14.43
C ASN A 166 10.37 15.65 15.19
N ASP A 167 9.06 15.85 15.29
CA ASP A 167 8.49 16.79 16.26
C ASP A 167 8.28 16.06 17.60
N THR A 168 8.42 16.78 18.69
CA THR A 168 8.36 16.27 20.08
C THR A 168 7.12 15.45 20.42
N ALA A 169 6.08 15.49 19.59
CA ALA A 169 4.83 14.74 19.77
C ALA A 169 4.59 13.65 18.71
N LYS A 170 5.14 13.77 17.49
CA LYS A 170 4.91 12.81 16.38
C LYS A 170 6.08 12.83 15.40
N SER A 171 6.51 11.64 14.98
CA SER A 171 7.46 11.51 13.87
C SER A 171 6.72 11.51 12.53
N LEU A 172 7.19 12.29 11.57
CA LEU A 172 6.62 12.42 10.23
C LEU A 172 7.67 12.05 9.19
N SER A 173 7.27 11.28 8.18
CA SER A 173 8.11 11.01 7.01
C SER A 173 7.74 11.98 5.88
N LEU A 174 8.72 12.66 5.33
CA LEU A 174 8.59 13.55 4.17
C LEU A 174 9.24 12.88 2.97
N ILE A 175 8.55 12.93 1.82
CA ILE A 175 9.04 12.38 0.56
C ILE A 175 9.10 13.51 -0.45
N HIS A 176 10.27 13.68 -1.04
CA HIS A 176 10.56 14.67 -2.08
C HIS A 176 10.82 14.02 -3.43
N ILE A 177 10.53 14.78 -4.49
CA ILE A 177 10.91 14.47 -5.87
C ILE A 177 11.99 15.43 -6.31
#